data_cbc658c70d5f0875e7e8d62fc46404e2
#
_entry.id   cbc658c70d5f0875e7e8d62fc46404e2
#
_cell.length_a   1.000
_cell.length_b   1.000
_cell.length_c   1.000
_cell.angle_alpha   90.00
_cell.angle_beta   90.00
_cell.angle_gamma   90.00
#
_symmetry.space_group_name_H-M   'P 1'
#
loop_
_entity.id
_entity.type
_entity.pdbx_description
1 polymer ?
#
loop_
_entity_poly.entity_id
_entity_poly.type
_entity_poly.pdbx_seq_one_letter_code
_entity_poly.pdbx_strand_id
1 'polypeptide(L)'
;GLVKPIALKNITIGDAEISFSLWDVDRLYRCVTSGKMRETIEIDFVEKFQTSIPCIENNTSKKYSVYLAIINGDLLAALYDEFRDRLLEKNVRSFLQVKGGVNKGIRDTLRDEPDMFLAYNNGISVTAESVEIVRDENGKPSIKRIRDMQIVNGCELLLENIYN
;
A
#
# COMPACT_ATOMS: atom_id res chain seq x y z
N GLY A 1 33.28 -2.80 12.71
CA GLY A 1 33.48 -3.53 11.45
C GLY A 1 32.13 -3.93 10.90
N LEU A 2 31.76 -3.39 9.73
CA LEU A 2 30.54 -3.76 9.01
C LEU A 2 30.66 -5.24 8.59
N VAL A 3 29.87 -6.09 9.18
CA VAL A 3 29.69 -7.46 8.71
C VAL A 3 28.90 -7.38 7.39
N LYS A 4 29.56 -7.72 6.27
CA LYS A 4 28.87 -7.86 4.98
C LYS A 4 27.77 -8.90 5.12
N PRO A 5 26.57 -8.67 4.55
CA PRO A 5 25.52 -9.69 4.56
C PRO A 5 26.04 -10.95 3.86
N ILE A 6 26.07 -12.06 4.58
CA ILE A 6 26.37 -13.37 3.98
C ILE A 6 25.14 -13.71 3.13
N ALA A 7 25.31 -13.72 1.81
CA ALA A 7 24.31 -14.25 0.91
C ALA A 7 24.20 -15.75 1.15
N LEU A 8 23.20 -16.17 1.91
CA LEU A 8 22.88 -17.58 2.09
C LEU A 8 22.31 -18.09 0.77
N LYS A 9 22.95 -19.11 0.20
CA LYS A 9 22.48 -19.79 -1.00
C LYS A 9 21.13 -20.45 -0.68
N ASN A 10 20.16 -20.28 -1.57
CA ASN A 10 18.94 -21.06 -1.53
C ASN A 10 19.29 -22.54 -1.67
N ILE A 11 18.74 -23.37 -0.80
CA ILE A 11 18.91 -24.83 -0.83
C ILE A 11 17.60 -25.41 -1.36
N THR A 12 17.68 -26.21 -2.42
CA THR A 12 16.53 -26.93 -2.97
C THR A 12 16.57 -28.37 -2.45
N ILE A 13 15.48 -28.82 -1.82
CA ILE A 13 15.30 -30.20 -1.39
C ILE A 13 14.01 -30.72 -2.03
N GLY A 14 14.15 -31.58 -3.05
CA GLY A 14 13.02 -31.98 -3.90
C GLY A 14 12.45 -30.79 -4.64
N ASP A 15 11.12 -30.59 -4.59
CA ASP A 15 10.42 -29.46 -5.20
C ASP A 15 10.30 -28.23 -4.27
N ALA A 16 10.88 -28.28 -3.08
CA ALA A 16 10.81 -27.19 -2.12
C ALA A 16 12.09 -26.33 -2.13
N GLU A 17 11.92 -25.02 -2.30
CA GLU A 17 12.99 -24.04 -2.16
C GLU A 17 13.01 -23.51 -0.72
N ILE A 18 14.13 -23.76 -0.02
CA ILE A 18 14.33 -23.32 1.36
C ILE A 18 15.21 -22.08 1.35
N SER A 19 14.71 -20.97 1.85
CA SER A 19 15.47 -19.74 2.05
C SER A 19 15.81 -19.56 3.52
N PHE A 20 17.06 -19.20 3.80
CA PHE A 20 17.51 -18.87 5.14
C PHE A 20 17.68 -17.35 5.26
N SER A 21 17.09 -16.76 6.28
CA SER A 21 17.34 -15.37 6.64
C SER A 21 18.07 -15.31 7.97
N LEU A 22 19.29 -14.77 7.97
CA LEU A 22 20.02 -14.51 9.19
C LEU A 22 19.55 -13.16 9.78
N TRP A 23 19.01 -13.21 10.98
CA TRP A 23 18.60 -12.03 11.73
C TRP A 23 19.66 -11.76 12.79
N ASP A 24 20.43 -10.69 12.62
CA ASP A 24 21.31 -10.19 13.66
C ASP A 24 20.51 -9.41 14.72
N VAL A 25 21.14 -9.16 15.87
CA VAL A 25 20.52 -8.46 16.99
C VAL A 25 20.09 -7.05 16.59
N ASP A 26 20.83 -6.38 15.73
CA ASP A 26 20.51 -5.03 15.25
C ASP A 26 19.29 -5.04 14.33
N ARG A 27 19.10 -6.08 13.54
CA ARG A 27 17.92 -6.25 12.68
C ARG A 27 16.70 -6.60 13.50
N LEU A 28 16.83 -7.48 14.50
CA LEU A 28 15.79 -7.79 15.48
C LEU A 28 15.40 -6.53 16.28
N TYR A 29 16.39 -5.79 16.78
CA TYR A 29 16.19 -4.55 17.51
C TYR A 29 15.48 -3.51 16.66
N ARG A 30 15.88 -3.31 15.40
CA ARG A 30 15.20 -2.44 14.43
C ARG A 30 13.77 -2.89 14.17
N CYS A 31 13.51 -4.19 14.02
CA CYS A 31 12.18 -4.72 13.81
C CYS A 31 11.27 -4.51 15.03
N VAL A 32 11.81 -4.67 16.25
CA VAL A 32 11.06 -4.45 17.50
C VAL A 32 10.90 -2.96 17.81
N THR A 33 11.89 -2.13 17.52
CA THR A 33 11.85 -0.68 17.77
C THR A 33 11.13 0.08 16.68
N SER A 34 11.11 -0.40 15.43
CA SER A 34 10.29 0.20 14.37
C SER A 34 8.81 0.17 14.71
N GLY A 35 8.35 -0.83 15.46
CA GLY A 35 7.00 -0.86 16.03
C GLY A 35 6.76 0.19 17.12
N LYS A 36 7.83 0.78 17.71
CA LYS A 36 7.72 1.81 18.77
C LYS A 36 8.01 3.23 18.28
N MET A 37 8.73 3.37 17.17
CA MET A 37 9.11 4.67 16.56
C MET A 37 8.68 4.74 15.10
N ARG A 38 7.50 4.20 14.79
CA ARG A 38 6.94 4.28 13.46
C ARG A 38 6.65 5.74 13.13
N GLU A 39 7.34 6.28 12.14
CA GLU A 39 6.95 7.57 11.58
C GLU A 39 5.55 7.44 10.98
N THR A 40 4.62 8.19 11.52
CA THR A 40 3.24 8.23 11.02
C THR A 40 3.23 8.81 9.61
N ILE A 41 2.68 8.08 8.67
CA ILE A 41 2.48 8.59 7.31
C ILE A 41 1.33 9.59 7.35
N GLU A 42 1.60 10.83 7.02
CA GLU A 42 0.59 11.87 6.86
C GLU A 42 0.58 12.39 5.42
N ILE A 43 -0.59 12.33 4.77
CA ILE A 43 -0.76 12.70 3.38
C ILE A 43 -1.82 13.78 3.31
N ASP A 44 -1.43 15.03 3.01
CA ASP A 44 -2.34 16.09 2.62
C ASP A 44 -2.42 16.13 1.09
N PHE A 45 -3.55 15.71 0.54
CA PHE A 45 -3.74 15.61 -0.91
C PHE A 45 -3.82 17.00 -1.56
N VAL A 46 -4.35 18.00 -0.83
CA VAL A 46 -4.48 19.36 -1.36
C VAL A 46 -3.10 20.02 -1.42
N GLU A 47 -2.31 19.89 -0.37
CA GLU A 47 -0.96 20.45 -0.32
C GLU A 47 -0.03 19.79 -1.34
N LYS A 48 -0.07 18.46 -1.41
CA LYS A 48 0.87 17.66 -2.19
C LYS A 48 0.51 17.53 -3.66
N PHE A 49 -0.76 17.31 -3.95
CA PHE A 49 -1.26 17.01 -5.30
C PHE A 49 -2.25 18.06 -5.83
N GLN A 50 -2.48 19.15 -5.06
CA GLN A 50 -3.42 20.23 -5.40
C GLN A 50 -4.84 19.73 -5.72
N THR A 51 -5.23 18.60 -5.12
CA THR A 51 -6.54 18.00 -5.30
C THR A 51 -7.03 17.39 -3.99
N SER A 52 -8.34 17.24 -3.84
CA SER A 52 -8.96 16.38 -2.83
C SER A 52 -9.61 15.19 -3.52
N ILE A 53 -9.77 14.07 -2.82
CA ILE A 53 -10.31 12.84 -3.40
C ILE A 53 -11.80 12.76 -3.10
N PRO A 54 -12.69 12.94 -4.09
CA PRO A 54 -14.12 12.80 -3.90
C PRO A 54 -14.46 11.42 -3.33
N CYS A 55 -15.34 11.36 -2.33
CA CYS A 55 -15.67 10.11 -1.66
C CYS A 55 -17.16 10.01 -1.30
N ILE A 56 -17.60 8.80 -1.02
CA ILE A 56 -18.85 8.48 -0.37
C ILE A 56 -18.53 8.12 1.07
N GLU A 57 -19.20 8.78 2.01
CA GLU A 57 -19.01 8.60 3.44
C GLU A 57 -20.12 7.70 4.01
N ASN A 58 -19.72 6.72 4.84
CA ASN A 58 -20.65 5.90 5.61
C ASN A 58 -20.26 5.94 7.09
N ASN A 59 -21.07 6.61 7.90
CA ASN A 59 -20.88 6.80 9.34
C ASN A 59 -21.88 5.97 10.17
N THR A 60 -22.32 4.82 9.68
CA THR A 60 -23.27 3.96 10.38
C THR A 60 -22.70 3.39 11.68
N SER A 61 -21.40 3.19 11.76
CA SER A 61 -20.71 2.70 12.96
C SER A 61 -20.28 3.85 13.86
N LYS A 62 -20.48 3.70 15.18
CA LYS A 62 -19.92 4.61 16.17
C LYS A 62 -18.42 4.36 16.48
N LYS A 63 -17.87 3.26 15.98
CA LYS A 63 -16.49 2.84 16.26
C LYS A 63 -15.50 3.23 15.17
N TYR A 64 -15.97 3.39 13.94
CA TYR A 64 -15.12 3.74 12.78
C TYR A 64 -15.98 4.37 11.69
N SER A 65 -15.36 5.17 10.86
CA SER A 65 -15.94 5.72 9.63
C SER A 65 -15.43 4.96 8.41
N VAL A 66 -16.25 4.85 7.36
CA VAL A 66 -15.89 4.20 6.10
C VAL A 66 -16.04 5.19 4.97
N TYR A 67 -15.06 5.23 4.10
CA TYR A 67 -15.02 6.06 2.90
C TYR A 67 -14.81 5.20 1.69
N LEU A 68 -15.59 5.40 0.63
CA LEU A 68 -15.38 4.81 -0.68
C LEU A 68 -14.97 5.91 -1.64
N ALA A 69 -13.85 5.76 -2.30
CA ALA A 69 -13.32 6.74 -3.23
C ALA A 69 -12.72 6.06 -4.47
N ILE A 70 -12.70 6.79 -5.58
CA ILE A 70 -11.94 6.43 -6.77
C ILE A 70 -10.66 7.27 -6.75
N ILE A 71 -9.52 6.61 -6.73
CA ILE A 71 -8.20 7.25 -6.76
C ILE A 71 -7.57 7.05 -8.13
N ASN A 72 -6.93 8.10 -8.65
CA ASN A 72 -6.16 8.01 -9.89
C ASN A 72 -4.93 7.11 -9.68
N GLY A 73 -4.62 6.26 -10.66
CA GLY A 73 -3.46 5.36 -10.63
C GLY A 73 -2.13 6.09 -10.48
N ASP A 74 -1.94 7.23 -11.16
CA ASP A 74 -0.73 8.05 -11.07
C ASP A 74 -0.52 8.60 -9.65
N LEU A 75 -1.61 9.02 -8.98
CA LEU A 75 -1.55 9.50 -7.61
C LEU A 75 -1.18 8.35 -6.66
N LEU A 76 -1.74 7.16 -6.88
CA LEU A 76 -1.42 5.97 -6.10
C LEU A 76 0.04 5.54 -6.30
N ALA A 77 0.54 5.60 -7.53
CA ALA A 77 1.94 5.33 -7.86
C ALA A 77 2.88 6.33 -7.18
N ALA A 78 2.57 7.64 -7.23
CA ALA A 78 3.36 8.67 -6.57
C ALA A 78 3.42 8.48 -5.03
N LEU A 79 2.33 8.07 -4.40
CA LEU A 79 2.31 7.73 -2.97
C LEU A 79 3.21 6.53 -2.67
N TYR A 80 3.16 5.51 -3.53
CA TYR A 80 4.03 4.35 -3.34
C TYR A 80 5.50 4.69 -3.58
N ASP A 81 5.83 5.52 -4.56
CA ASP A 81 7.20 5.96 -4.81
C ASP A 81 7.81 6.67 -3.61
N GLU A 82 7.02 7.43 -2.89
CA GLU A 82 7.49 8.16 -1.72
C GLU A 82 7.56 7.31 -0.46
N PHE A 83 6.51 6.54 -0.18
CA PHE A 83 6.38 5.84 1.10
C PHE A 83 6.80 4.36 1.05
N ARG A 84 6.85 3.75 -0.15
CA ARG A 84 7.29 2.38 -0.39
C ARG A 84 6.63 1.36 0.58
N ASP A 85 7.44 0.48 1.15
CA ASP A 85 7.00 -0.58 2.06
C ASP A 85 6.28 -0.06 3.32
N ARG A 86 6.47 1.22 3.67
CA ARG A 86 5.79 1.85 4.81
C ARG A 86 4.27 1.88 4.66
N LEU A 87 3.75 1.97 3.42
CA LEU A 87 2.31 1.85 3.14
C LEU A 87 1.76 0.44 3.35
N LEU A 88 2.63 -0.58 3.38
CA LEU A 88 2.27 -1.99 3.39
C LEU A 88 2.59 -2.70 4.71
N GLU A 89 3.10 -1.99 5.72
CA GLU A 89 3.55 -2.59 6.99
C GLU A 89 2.47 -3.40 7.71
N LYS A 90 1.19 -3.01 7.61
CA LYS A 90 0.05 -3.74 8.17
C LYS A 90 -0.51 -4.82 7.23
N ASN A 91 0.06 -4.98 6.03
CA ASN A 91 -0.38 -5.98 5.08
C ASN A 91 0.30 -7.32 5.37
N VAL A 92 -0.40 -8.23 6.00
CA VAL A 92 0.13 -9.57 6.37
C VAL A 92 0.51 -10.42 5.15
N ARG A 93 0.04 -10.08 3.94
CA ARG A 93 0.33 -10.79 2.69
C ARG A 93 1.51 -10.20 1.93
N SER A 94 1.98 -9.01 2.25
CA SER A 94 3.12 -8.38 1.56
C SER A 94 4.43 -9.16 1.72
N PHE A 95 4.53 -10.00 2.75
CA PHE A 95 5.65 -10.92 2.97
C PHE A 95 5.58 -12.20 2.12
N LEU A 96 4.40 -12.55 1.61
CA LEU A 96 4.23 -13.64 0.67
C LEU A 96 4.53 -13.07 -0.71
N GLN A 97 5.75 -13.30 -1.21
CA GLN A 97 6.13 -12.92 -2.57
C GLN A 97 5.00 -13.30 -3.54
N VAL A 98 4.36 -12.31 -4.14
CA VAL A 98 3.30 -12.52 -5.13
C VAL A 98 3.95 -13.09 -6.40
N LYS A 99 4.22 -14.38 -6.39
CA LYS A 99 4.58 -15.15 -7.58
C LYS A 99 3.27 -15.67 -8.17
N GLY A 100 2.87 -15.16 -9.33
CA GLY A 100 1.77 -15.82 -10.02
C GLY A 100 1.03 -14.98 -11.08
N GLY A 101 0.19 -15.65 -11.85
CA GLY A 101 -0.52 -15.13 -13.01
C GLY A 101 -1.46 -13.93 -12.77
N VAL A 102 -1.76 -13.58 -11.51
CA VAL A 102 -2.58 -12.40 -11.17
C VAL A 102 -1.88 -11.12 -11.61
N ASN A 103 -0.57 -10.98 -11.31
CA ASN A 103 0.20 -9.80 -11.68
C ASN A 103 0.29 -9.62 -13.20
N LYS A 104 0.41 -10.75 -13.94
CA LYS A 104 0.40 -10.69 -15.39
C LYS A 104 -0.92 -10.13 -15.92
N GLY A 105 -2.06 -10.56 -15.38
CA GLY A 105 -3.39 -10.06 -15.79
C GLY A 105 -3.56 -8.56 -15.53
N ILE A 106 -3.10 -8.08 -14.38
CA ILE A 106 -3.12 -6.64 -14.03
C ILE A 106 -2.28 -5.84 -15.03
N ARG A 107 -1.06 -6.29 -15.32
CA ARG A 107 -0.15 -5.64 -16.26
C ARG A 107 -0.71 -5.62 -17.68
N ASP A 108 -1.24 -6.74 -18.15
CA ASP A 108 -1.83 -6.84 -19.48
C ASP A 108 -3.03 -5.90 -19.61
N THR A 109 -3.88 -5.77 -18.56
CA THR A 109 -4.99 -4.81 -18.55
C THR A 109 -4.49 -3.37 -18.60
N LEU A 110 -3.48 -3.00 -17.81
CA LEU A 110 -2.93 -1.64 -17.81
C LEU A 110 -2.34 -1.25 -19.17
N ARG A 111 -1.69 -2.19 -19.86
CA ARG A 111 -1.07 -1.97 -21.14
C ARG A 111 -2.06 -1.94 -22.29
N ASP A 112 -2.97 -2.91 -22.35
CA ASP A 112 -3.77 -3.21 -23.53
C ASP A 112 -5.20 -2.65 -23.43
N GLU A 113 -5.78 -2.58 -22.22
CA GLU A 113 -7.16 -2.16 -21.97
C GLU A 113 -7.29 -1.30 -20.67
N PRO A 114 -6.59 -0.16 -20.56
CA PRO A 114 -6.54 0.62 -19.30
C PRO A 114 -7.91 1.09 -18.83
N ASP A 115 -8.85 1.35 -19.74
CA ASP A 115 -10.23 1.76 -19.42
C ASP A 115 -11.01 0.65 -18.68
N MET A 116 -10.61 -0.62 -18.84
CA MET A 116 -11.22 -1.75 -18.16
C MET A 116 -10.60 -2.04 -16.79
N PHE A 117 -9.58 -1.30 -16.39
CA PHE A 117 -8.84 -1.57 -15.16
C PHE A 117 -9.75 -1.60 -13.92
N LEU A 118 -10.64 -0.63 -13.79
CA LEU A 118 -11.58 -0.53 -12.68
C LEU A 118 -12.62 -1.67 -12.69
N ALA A 119 -12.98 -2.17 -13.88
CA ALA A 119 -13.95 -3.26 -14.01
C ALA A 119 -13.37 -4.63 -13.65
N TYR A 120 -12.07 -4.83 -13.95
CA TYR A 120 -11.42 -6.12 -13.76
C TYR A 120 -10.73 -6.27 -12.40
N ASN A 121 -10.55 -5.18 -11.66
CA ASN A 121 -9.83 -5.18 -10.39
C ASN A 121 -10.70 -4.75 -9.22
N ASN A 122 -10.50 -5.39 -8.07
CA ASN A 122 -11.30 -5.15 -6.86
C ASN A 122 -10.90 -3.89 -6.08
N GLY A 123 -9.87 -3.16 -6.56
CA GLY A 123 -9.34 -2.00 -5.84
C GLY A 123 -8.51 -2.36 -4.62
N ILE A 124 -8.22 -1.35 -3.80
CA ILE A 124 -7.42 -1.48 -2.59
C ILE A 124 -8.28 -1.27 -1.34
N SER A 125 -7.90 -1.94 -0.24
CA SER A 125 -8.46 -1.64 1.08
C SER A 125 -7.41 -0.95 1.93
N VAL A 126 -7.80 0.18 2.51
CA VAL A 126 -6.93 1.06 3.28
C VAL A 126 -7.47 1.20 4.71
N THR A 127 -6.58 1.20 5.69
CA THR A 127 -6.88 1.64 7.05
C THR A 127 -6.10 2.92 7.37
N ALA A 128 -6.68 3.77 8.20
CA ALA A 128 -6.05 5.01 8.66
C ALA A 128 -6.38 5.26 10.12
N GLU A 129 -5.55 6.06 10.80
CA GLU A 129 -5.83 6.55 12.14
C GLU A 129 -6.93 7.63 12.10
N SER A 130 -6.82 8.54 11.13
CA SER A 130 -7.83 9.58 10.91
C SER A 130 -7.88 10.02 9.45
N VAL A 131 -9.04 10.53 9.05
CA VAL A 131 -9.31 11.10 7.73
C VAL A 131 -9.96 12.47 7.90
N GLU A 132 -9.36 13.51 7.31
CA GLU A 132 -9.93 14.85 7.26
C GLU A 132 -10.74 15.02 5.98
N ILE A 133 -12.02 15.39 6.13
CA ILE A 133 -12.96 15.59 5.04
C ILE A 133 -13.21 17.08 4.84
N VAL A 134 -13.15 17.52 3.59
CA VAL A 134 -13.68 18.82 3.15
C VAL A 134 -14.96 18.61 2.38
N ARG A 135 -15.83 19.63 2.35
CA ARG A 135 -17.09 19.57 1.60
C ARG A 135 -17.14 20.73 0.64
N ASP A 136 -17.62 20.45 -0.56
CA ASP A 136 -17.89 21.50 -1.56
C ASP A 136 -19.15 22.33 -1.19
N GLU A 137 -19.46 23.31 -2.02
CA GLU A 137 -20.65 24.18 -1.88
C GLU A 137 -21.97 23.40 -1.86
N ASN A 138 -22.00 22.20 -2.44
CA ASN A 138 -23.14 21.29 -2.48
C ASN A 138 -23.13 20.27 -1.34
N GLY A 139 -22.16 20.36 -0.42
CA GLY A 139 -22.02 19.46 0.71
C GLY A 139 -21.39 18.09 0.37
N LYS A 140 -20.89 17.88 -0.86
CA LYS A 140 -20.26 16.61 -1.25
C LYS A 140 -18.92 16.46 -0.56
N PRO A 141 -18.66 15.29 0.08
CA PRO A 141 -17.44 15.04 0.81
C PRO A 141 -16.29 14.71 -0.13
N SER A 142 -15.09 15.18 0.25
CA SER A 142 -13.81 14.80 -0.37
C SER A 142 -12.76 14.64 0.71
N ILE A 143 -11.91 13.64 0.57
CA ILE A 143 -10.78 13.38 1.45
C ILE A 143 -9.71 14.43 1.15
N LYS A 144 -9.37 15.24 2.16
CA LYS A 144 -8.28 16.22 2.11
C LYS A 144 -6.98 15.63 2.62
N ARG A 145 -7.04 14.95 3.79
CA ARG A 145 -5.86 14.43 4.47
C ARG A 145 -6.14 13.05 5.06
N ILE A 146 -5.13 12.19 5.03
CA ILE A 146 -5.12 10.88 5.69
C ILE A 146 -3.91 10.79 6.61
N ARG A 147 -4.11 10.33 7.83
CA ARG A 147 -3.06 10.05 8.80
C ARG A 147 -2.94 8.55 9.04
N ASP A 148 -1.71 8.04 9.06
CA ASP A 148 -1.33 6.62 9.20
C ASP A 148 -2.02 5.72 8.15
N MET A 149 -1.92 6.13 6.88
CA MET A 149 -2.44 5.36 5.76
C MET A 149 -1.70 4.03 5.64
N GLN A 150 -2.47 2.93 5.60
CA GLN A 150 -1.95 1.58 5.41
C GLN A 150 -2.82 0.79 4.44
N ILE A 151 -2.22 0.23 3.42
CA ILE A 151 -2.89 -0.62 2.44
C ILE A 151 -2.84 -2.06 2.95
N VAL A 152 -3.98 -2.57 3.34
CA VAL A 152 -4.12 -3.90 3.97
C VAL A 152 -4.55 -4.99 2.99
N ASN A 153 -5.04 -4.60 1.80
CA ASN A 153 -5.39 -5.53 0.71
C ASN A 153 -5.27 -4.83 -0.65
N GLY A 154 -5.02 -5.61 -1.72
CA GLY A 154 -4.87 -5.09 -3.08
C GLY A 154 -3.50 -4.48 -3.38
N CYS A 155 -2.46 -4.84 -2.62
CA CYS A 155 -1.10 -4.31 -2.81
C CYS A 155 -0.51 -4.70 -4.18
N GLU A 156 -1.01 -5.73 -4.82
CA GLU A 156 -0.62 -6.16 -6.16
C GLU A 156 -0.83 -5.06 -7.21
N LEU A 157 -1.87 -4.24 -7.01
CA LEU A 157 -2.19 -3.12 -7.90
C LEU A 157 -1.16 -1.99 -7.83
N LEU A 158 -0.44 -1.87 -6.70
CA LEU A 158 0.63 -0.88 -6.54
C LEU A 158 1.89 -1.28 -7.28
N LEU A 159 2.28 -2.55 -7.14
CA LEU A 159 3.57 -3.02 -7.65
C LEU A 159 3.62 -3.01 -9.19
N GLU A 160 2.50 -3.29 -9.85
CA GLU A 160 2.44 -3.31 -11.31
C GLU A 160 2.38 -1.92 -11.96
N ASN A 161 1.86 -0.90 -11.26
CA ASN A 161 1.83 0.48 -11.75
C ASN A 161 3.22 1.16 -11.77
N ILE A 162 4.23 0.58 -11.09
CA ILE A 162 5.53 1.22 -10.87
C ILE A 162 6.60 0.66 -11.81
N TYR A 163 6.44 -0.56 -12.29
CA TYR A 163 7.43 -1.23 -13.13
C TYR A 163 7.13 -1.14 -14.65
N ASN A 164 6.17 -0.32 -15.03
CA ASN A 164 5.89 0.09 -16.42
C ASN A 164 6.18 1.58 -16.62
#